data_43a5cacb108be79fdf8f6da3270df0cb
#
_entry.id   43a5cacb108be79fdf8f6da3270df0cb
#
_cell.length_a   1.000
_cell.length_b   1.000
_cell.length_c   1.000
_cell.angle_alpha   90.00
_cell.angle_beta   90.00
_cell.angle_gamma   90.00
#
_symmetry.space_group_name_H-M   'P 1'
#
loop_
_entity.id
_entity.type
_entity.pdbx_description
1 polymer ?
#
loop_
_entity_poly.entity_id
_entity_poly.type
_entity_poly.pdbx_seq_one_letter_code
_entity_poly.pdbx_strand_id
1 'polypeptide(L)'
;MPTQNQTFYQYEAYADALQHASLRATFLGRKYADWALSYLSINNLSVQWGHTGGPGAVEGTVQPGGRVILMPTHNVHAMNANGYRFGDYSLMVLRPGGEFCLSATNANRWFSVFVPDELLTGSGKYNFSVLRRQSW
;
A
#
# COMPACT_ATOMS: atom_id res chain seq x y z
N MET A 1 0.99 20.83 -7.69
CA MET A 1 0.41 19.51 -7.94
C MET A 1 -0.73 19.25 -7.00
N PRO A 2 -1.91 18.90 -7.52
CA PRO A 2 -3.04 18.70 -6.65
C PRO A 2 -2.88 17.42 -5.83
N THR A 3 -3.03 17.58 -4.54
CA THR A 3 -3.20 16.45 -3.63
C THR A 3 -4.70 16.22 -3.48
N GLN A 4 -5.13 14.97 -3.63
CA GLN A 4 -6.52 14.60 -3.42
C GLN A 4 -6.65 13.88 -2.09
N ASN A 5 -7.58 14.34 -1.27
CA ASN A 5 -7.85 13.75 0.03
C ASN A 5 -9.31 13.32 0.06
N GLN A 6 -9.56 12.09 0.45
CA GLN A 6 -10.89 11.52 0.53
C GLN A 6 -11.09 10.83 1.87
N THR A 7 -12.28 11.04 2.45
CA THR A 7 -12.69 10.36 3.68
C THR A 7 -13.85 9.43 3.35
N PHE A 8 -13.79 8.24 3.89
CA PHE A 8 -14.79 7.20 3.62
C PHE A 8 -15.40 6.74 4.93
N TYR A 9 -16.70 6.48 4.91
CA TYR A 9 -17.42 5.94 6.05
C TYR A 9 -17.68 4.44 5.93
N GLN A 10 -17.40 3.88 4.75
CA GLN A 10 -17.55 2.45 4.48
C GLN A 10 -16.28 1.93 3.86
N TYR A 11 -15.86 0.74 4.29
CA TYR A 11 -14.61 0.17 3.82
C TYR A 11 -14.67 -0.23 2.34
N GLU A 12 -15.85 -0.53 1.81
CA GLU A 12 -15.99 -0.89 0.39
C GLU A 12 -15.57 0.27 -0.51
N ALA A 13 -16.02 1.46 -0.19
CA ALA A 13 -15.65 2.65 -0.96
C ALA A 13 -14.16 2.98 -0.82
N TYR A 14 -13.60 2.78 0.36
CA TYR A 14 -12.18 2.95 0.60
C TYR A 14 -11.36 1.95 -0.24
N ALA A 15 -11.75 0.68 -0.24
CA ALA A 15 -11.05 -0.35 -0.99
C ALA A 15 -11.10 -0.09 -2.50
N ASP A 16 -12.24 0.37 -3.01
CA ASP A 16 -12.39 0.69 -4.43
C ASP A 16 -11.55 1.89 -4.85
N ALA A 17 -11.22 2.77 -3.92
CA ALA A 17 -10.42 3.95 -4.20
C ALA A 17 -8.91 3.71 -4.21
N LEU A 18 -8.45 2.58 -3.67
CA LEU A 18 -7.03 2.23 -3.67
C LEU A 18 -6.53 2.00 -5.09
N GLN A 19 -5.34 2.52 -5.39
CA GLN A 19 -4.80 2.53 -6.75
C GLN A 19 -3.66 1.54 -6.92
N HIS A 20 -3.39 1.19 -8.18
CA HIS A 20 -2.24 0.40 -8.61
C HIS A 20 -2.28 -1.07 -8.21
N ALA A 21 -3.46 -1.54 -7.81
CA ALA A 21 -3.68 -2.95 -7.53
C ALA A 21 -5.12 -3.33 -7.82
N SER A 22 -5.32 -4.56 -8.22
CA SER A 22 -6.64 -5.19 -8.26
C SER A 22 -6.78 -5.97 -6.96
N LEU A 23 -7.71 -5.59 -6.11
CA LEU A 23 -7.76 -6.14 -4.77
C LEU A 23 -9.16 -6.46 -4.30
N ARG A 24 -9.21 -7.33 -3.32
CA ARG A 24 -10.38 -7.67 -2.53
C ARG A 24 -10.08 -7.35 -1.07
N ALA A 25 -11.01 -6.73 -0.40
CA ALA A 25 -10.85 -6.36 0.99
C ALA A 25 -11.94 -7.00 1.84
N THR A 26 -11.56 -7.51 3.01
CA THR A 26 -12.46 -8.02 4.02
C THR A 26 -12.10 -7.36 5.33
N PHE A 27 -12.99 -6.52 5.85
CA PHE A 27 -12.75 -5.82 7.09
C PHE A 27 -13.67 -6.34 8.16
N LEU A 28 -13.10 -6.51 9.35
CA LEU A 28 -13.79 -6.97 10.54
C LEU A 28 -14.02 -5.77 11.46
N GLY A 29 -15.04 -5.83 12.28
CA GLY A 29 -15.32 -4.76 13.22
C GLY A 29 -16.31 -3.73 12.70
N ARG A 30 -16.13 -2.47 13.08
CA ARG A 30 -17.11 -1.43 12.77
C ARG A 30 -17.14 -1.11 11.28
N LYS A 31 -18.32 -1.21 10.69
CA LYS A 31 -18.56 -0.89 9.30
C LYS A 31 -18.37 0.60 8.99
N TYR A 32 -18.60 1.45 9.99
CA TYR A 32 -18.54 2.89 9.90
C TYR A 32 -17.41 3.41 10.78
N ALA A 33 -16.19 3.18 10.37
CA ALA A 33 -15.02 3.76 11.00
C ALA A 33 -14.46 4.86 10.10
N ASP A 34 -13.51 5.62 10.62
CA ASP A 34 -12.83 6.64 9.82
C ASP A 34 -11.84 6.00 8.89
N TRP A 35 -12.09 6.11 7.61
CA TRP A 35 -11.23 5.65 6.53
C TRP A 35 -10.81 6.85 5.72
N ALA A 36 -9.55 6.99 5.45
CA ALA A 36 -9.06 8.13 4.69
C ALA A 36 -8.01 7.70 3.68
N LEU A 37 -7.95 8.39 2.56
CA LEU A 37 -7.01 8.12 1.50
C LEU A 37 -6.62 9.42 0.84
N SER A 38 -5.33 9.60 0.62
CA SER A 38 -4.78 10.77 -0.05
C SER A 38 -3.88 10.34 -1.19
N TYR A 39 -3.87 11.13 -2.26
CA TYR A 39 -3.07 10.87 -3.44
C TYR A 39 -2.24 12.07 -3.81
N LEU A 40 -1.10 11.80 -4.40
CA LEU A 40 -0.27 12.83 -5.03
C LEU A 40 0.47 12.19 -6.19
N SER A 41 0.44 12.83 -7.34
CA SER A 41 1.27 12.42 -8.47
C SER A 41 2.40 13.40 -8.64
N ILE A 42 3.64 12.90 -8.67
CA ILE A 42 4.85 13.71 -8.88
C ILE A 42 5.59 13.10 -10.06
N ASN A 43 5.61 13.78 -11.19
CA ASN A 43 6.14 13.25 -12.44
C ASN A 43 5.46 11.90 -12.75
N ASN A 44 6.20 10.83 -12.84
CA ASN A 44 5.65 9.50 -13.09
C ASN A 44 5.46 8.66 -11.82
N LEU A 45 5.72 9.24 -10.66
CA LEU A 45 5.50 8.57 -9.39
C LEU A 45 4.07 8.83 -8.91
N SER A 46 3.42 7.80 -8.43
CA SER A 46 2.14 7.93 -7.75
C SER A 46 2.32 7.59 -6.29
N VAL A 47 1.95 8.51 -5.44
CA VAL A 47 2.07 8.38 -4.00
C VAL A 47 0.67 8.34 -3.40
N GLN A 48 0.43 7.42 -2.51
CA GLN A 48 -0.80 7.41 -1.73
C GLN A 48 -0.49 7.07 -0.28
N TRP A 49 -1.29 7.61 0.61
CA TRP A 49 -1.21 7.28 2.02
C TRP A 49 -2.61 7.23 2.58
N GLY A 50 -2.78 6.42 3.59
CA GLY A 50 -4.11 6.15 4.06
C GLY A 50 -4.19 5.80 5.53
N HIS A 51 -5.42 5.87 6.00
CA HIS A 51 -5.82 5.42 7.32
C HIS A 51 -6.86 4.31 7.14
N THR A 52 -6.51 3.13 7.59
CA THR A 52 -7.40 1.98 7.61
C THR A 52 -8.10 1.95 8.96
N GLY A 53 -9.43 2.04 8.95
CA GLY A 53 -10.21 2.32 10.15
C GLY A 53 -10.42 1.14 11.10
N GLY A 54 -9.95 -0.05 10.76
CA GLY A 54 -10.14 -1.21 11.63
C GLY A 54 -9.39 -2.44 11.15
N PRO A 55 -9.57 -3.57 11.86
CA PRO A 55 -8.91 -4.82 11.47
C PRO A 55 -9.49 -5.39 10.18
N GLY A 56 -8.67 -6.15 9.46
CA GLY A 56 -9.11 -6.80 8.24
C GLY A 56 -7.96 -7.31 7.40
N ALA A 57 -8.30 -7.74 6.19
CA ALA A 57 -7.34 -8.26 5.24
C ALA A 57 -7.64 -7.71 3.84
N VAL A 58 -6.58 -7.45 3.11
CA VAL A 58 -6.63 -7.03 1.71
C VAL A 58 -5.76 -7.99 0.92
N GLU A 59 -6.30 -8.58 -0.12
CA GLU A 59 -5.55 -9.46 -1.00
C GLU A 59 -5.74 -9.06 -2.44
N GLY A 60 -4.73 -9.29 -3.27
CA GLY A 60 -4.83 -8.94 -4.66
C GLY A 60 -3.52 -9.08 -5.40
N THR A 61 -3.47 -8.39 -6.54
CA THR A 61 -2.30 -8.36 -7.40
C THR A 61 -1.93 -6.93 -7.74
N VAL A 62 -0.64 -6.67 -7.83
CA VAL A 62 -0.12 -5.36 -8.23
C VAL A 62 -0.31 -5.18 -9.72
N GLN A 63 -0.74 -3.98 -10.13
CA GLN A 63 -0.85 -3.60 -11.54
C GLN A 63 0.48 -3.82 -12.25
N PRO A 64 0.47 -4.39 -13.47
CA PRO A 64 1.68 -4.49 -14.27
C PRO A 64 2.26 -3.12 -14.62
N GLY A 65 3.56 -3.07 -14.86
CA GLY A 65 4.23 -1.87 -15.31
C GLY A 65 4.97 -1.11 -14.25
N GLY A 66 4.94 -1.57 -13.02
CA GLY A 66 5.68 -0.93 -11.94
C GLY A 66 5.66 -1.73 -10.65
N ARG A 67 6.30 -1.17 -9.64
CA ARG A 67 6.40 -1.78 -8.30
C ARG A 67 5.73 -0.88 -7.29
N VAL A 68 5.14 -1.50 -6.28
CA VAL A 68 4.60 -0.78 -5.13
C VAL A 68 5.57 -0.95 -3.97
N ILE A 69 5.98 0.18 -3.39
CA ILE A 69 6.73 0.20 -2.15
C ILE A 69 5.75 0.63 -1.07
N LEU A 70 5.52 -0.24 -0.11
CA LEU A 70 4.56 -0.02 0.97
C LEU A 70 5.27 0.08 2.30
N MET A 71 4.95 1.11 3.06
CA MET A 71 5.53 1.33 4.38
C MET A 71 4.42 1.63 5.38
N PRO A 72 4.26 0.79 6.41
CA PRO A 72 3.38 1.15 7.52
C PRO A 72 3.97 2.31 8.30
N THR A 73 3.13 3.24 8.73
CA THR A 73 3.57 4.44 9.45
C THR A 73 3.01 4.54 10.86
N HIS A 74 1.97 3.78 11.16
CA HIS A 74 1.31 3.82 12.47
C HIS A 74 0.72 2.45 12.77
N ASN A 75 0.87 1.98 14.01
CA ASN A 75 0.49 0.63 14.43
C ASN A 75 1.16 -0.46 13.57
N VAL A 76 2.44 -0.29 13.35
CA VAL A 76 3.23 -1.12 12.45
C VAL A 76 3.16 -2.59 12.85
N HIS A 77 3.25 -2.89 14.13
CA HIS A 77 3.26 -4.26 14.65
C HIS A 77 1.91 -4.96 14.53
N ALA A 78 0.86 -4.22 14.23
CA ALA A 78 -0.46 -4.79 13.99
C ALA A 78 -0.63 -5.31 12.57
N MET A 79 0.34 -5.06 11.69
CA MET A 79 0.24 -5.39 10.26
C MET A 79 1.11 -6.58 9.91
N ASN A 80 0.58 -7.41 9.01
CA ASN A 80 1.29 -8.54 8.40
C ASN A 80 1.21 -8.44 6.88
N ALA A 81 2.25 -8.90 6.23
CA ALA A 81 2.32 -8.97 4.77
C ALA A 81 2.77 -10.37 4.38
N ASN A 82 1.95 -11.09 3.63
CA ASN A 82 2.24 -12.45 3.16
C ASN A 82 2.72 -13.38 4.29
N GLY A 83 2.12 -13.22 5.49
CA GLY A 83 2.47 -14.01 6.66
C GLY A 83 3.60 -13.48 7.52
N TYR A 84 4.27 -12.40 7.10
CA TYR A 84 5.35 -11.77 7.86
C TYR A 84 4.84 -10.54 8.58
N ARG A 85 5.19 -10.42 9.86
CA ARG A 85 4.84 -9.23 10.64
C ARG A 85 5.78 -8.08 10.27
N PHE A 86 5.22 -6.90 10.09
CA PHE A 86 6.04 -5.70 9.94
C PHE A 86 6.70 -5.35 11.26
N GLY A 87 7.99 -5.00 11.20
CA GLY A 87 8.73 -4.44 12.31
C GLY A 87 8.94 -2.95 12.12
N ASP A 88 9.59 -2.30 13.07
CA ASP A 88 9.97 -0.89 12.97
C ASP A 88 10.89 -0.70 11.76
N TYR A 89 10.65 0.36 11.00
CA TYR A 89 11.44 0.71 9.81
C TYR A 89 11.39 -0.34 8.69
N SER A 90 10.38 -1.21 8.71
CA SER A 90 10.18 -2.18 7.65
C SER A 90 9.43 -1.56 6.47
N LEU A 91 9.76 -2.02 5.29
CA LEU A 91 8.98 -1.71 4.10
C LEU A 91 8.83 -2.98 3.27
N MET A 92 7.82 -2.97 2.41
CA MET A 92 7.51 -4.09 1.53
C MET A 92 7.61 -3.61 0.09
N VAL A 93 8.28 -4.38 -0.74
CA VAL A 93 8.34 -4.10 -2.18
C VAL A 93 7.52 -5.17 -2.90
N LEU A 94 6.46 -4.75 -3.55
CA LEU A 94 5.58 -5.62 -4.32
C LEU A 94 5.95 -5.55 -5.79
N ARG A 95 6.22 -6.69 -6.39
CA ARG A 95 6.63 -6.79 -7.80
C ARG A 95 5.45 -6.57 -8.73
N PRO A 96 5.71 -6.16 -9.98
CA PRO A 96 4.65 -6.04 -10.98
C PRO A 96 3.91 -7.37 -11.15
N GLY A 97 2.59 -7.34 -11.11
CA GLY A 97 1.77 -8.54 -11.21
C GLY A 97 1.87 -9.48 -10.01
N GLY A 98 2.61 -9.09 -8.97
CA GLY A 98 2.79 -9.93 -7.79
C GLY A 98 1.55 -10.01 -6.94
N GLU A 99 1.29 -11.20 -6.39
CA GLU A 99 0.20 -11.41 -5.46
C GLU A 99 0.61 -10.97 -4.06
N PHE A 100 -0.35 -10.43 -3.33
CA PHE A 100 -0.11 -10.02 -1.95
C PHE A 100 -1.32 -10.28 -1.07
N CYS A 101 -1.05 -10.46 0.21
CA CYS A 101 -2.07 -10.50 1.24
C CYS A 101 -1.57 -9.66 2.42
N LEU A 102 -2.29 -8.60 2.72
CA LEU A 102 -2.01 -7.71 3.85
C LEU A 102 -3.10 -7.88 4.87
N SER A 103 -2.74 -8.01 6.12
CA SER A 103 -3.72 -8.10 7.20
C SER A 103 -3.32 -7.19 8.35
N ALA A 104 -4.30 -6.77 9.11
CA ALA A 104 -4.09 -5.93 10.28
C ALA A 104 -5.07 -6.31 11.37
N THR A 105 -4.60 -6.25 12.63
CA THR A 105 -5.42 -6.54 13.80
C THR A 105 -6.07 -5.29 14.36
N ASN A 106 -5.62 -4.11 13.94
CA ASN A 106 -6.11 -2.82 14.41
C ASN A 106 -6.11 -1.79 13.29
N ALA A 107 -6.77 -0.66 13.54
CA ALA A 107 -6.64 0.51 12.69
C ALA A 107 -5.16 0.87 12.53
N ASN A 108 -4.79 1.37 11.35
CA ASN A 108 -3.39 1.62 11.03
C ASN A 108 -3.28 2.72 9.98
N ARG A 109 -2.06 3.21 9.81
CA ARG A 109 -1.71 4.14 8.75
C ARG A 109 -0.56 3.60 7.93
N TRP A 110 -0.57 3.95 6.66
CA TRP A 110 0.40 3.42 5.70
C TRP A 110 0.68 4.45 4.61
N PHE A 111 1.77 4.22 3.91
CA PHE A 111 2.23 5.06 2.81
C PHE A 111 2.70 4.13 1.69
N SER A 112 2.35 4.42 0.46
CA SER A 112 2.84 3.64 -0.67
C SER A 112 3.25 4.52 -1.83
N VAL A 113 4.21 4.02 -2.61
CA VAL A 113 4.68 4.66 -3.83
C VAL A 113 4.63 3.63 -4.94
N PHE A 114 3.99 3.96 -6.05
CA PHE A 114 4.06 3.19 -7.28
C PHE A 114 5.17 3.77 -8.15
N VAL A 115 6.17 2.94 -8.45
CA VAL A 115 7.33 3.33 -9.24
C VAL A 115 7.25 2.60 -10.57
N PRO A 116 6.99 3.31 -11.69
CA PRO A 116 6.96 2.69 -13.01
C PRO A 116 8.30 2.04 -13.37
N ASP A 117 8.25 0.93 -14.09
CA ASP A 117 9.45 0.20 -14.50
C ASP A 117 10.42 1.07 -15.30
N GLU A 118 9.91 1.98 -16.10
CA GLU A 118 10.74 2.89 -16.91
C GLU A 118 11.67 3.74 -16.04
N LEU A 119 11.26 4.10 -14.82
CA LEU A 119 12.12 4.84 -13.90
C LEU A 119 13.19 3.96 -13.28
N LEU A 120 12.96 2.66 -13.21
CA LEU A 120 13.92 1.72 -12.66
C LEU A 120 14.97 1.26 -13.67
N THR A 121 14.62 1.25 -14.94
CA THR A 121 15.49 0.75 -16.01
C THR A 121 16.22 1.87 -16.75
N GLY A 122 15.67 3.08 -16.73
CA GLY A 122 16.16 4.16 -17.60
C GLY A 122 17.41 4.88 -17.11
N SER A 123 17.77 4.80 -15.83
CA SER A 123 18.86 5.63 -15.31
C SER A 123 20.12 4.87 -14.95
N GLY A 124 20.03 3.59 -14.61
CA GLY A 124 21.15 2.85 -14.07
C GLY A 124 21.76 3.43 -12.80
N LYS A 125 21.18 4.50 -12.27
CA LYS A 125 21.72 5.27 -11.16
C LYS A 125 21.26 4.75 -9.80
N TYR A 126 20.18 3.98 -9.77
CA TYR A 126 19.59 3.55 -8.53
C TYR A 126 19.85 2.07 -8.32
N ASN A 127 20.38 1.74 -7.15
CA ASN A 127 20.57 0.38 -6.74
C ASN A 127 19.43 -0.03 -5.81
N PHE A 128 18.53 -0.85 -6.30
CA PHE A 128 17.37 -1.33 -5.54
C PHE A 128 17.65 -2.64 -4.82
N SER A 129 18.89 -3.12 -4.80
CA SER A 129 19.24 -4.40 -4.17
C SER A 129 18.90 -4.43 -2.67
N VAL A 130 19.01 -3.28 -2.00
CA VAL A 130 18.66 -3.18 -0.58
C VAL A 130 17.16 -3.44 -0.38
N LEU A 131 16.32 -2.98 -1.30
CA LEU A 131 14.88 -3.17 -1.23
C LEU A 131 14.46 -4.61 -1.48
N ARG A 132 15.28 -5.38 -2.19
CA ARG A 132 14.98 -6.79 -2.48
C ARG A 132 14.87 -7.65 -1.24
N ARG A 133 15.49 -7.25 -0.13
CA ARG A 133 15.38 -7.98 1.13
C ARG A 133 13.96 -7.98 1.66
N GLN A 134 13.17 -7.00 1.28
CA GLN A 134 11.79 -6.83 1.72
C GLN A 134 10.80 -7.11 0.59
N SER A 135 11.22 -7.78 -0.49
CA SER A 135 10.37 -8.08 -1.62
C SER A 135 9.53 -9.32 -1.39
N TRP A 136 8.28 -9.25 -1.75
CA TRP A 136 7.33 -10.34 -1.72
C TRP A 136 6.64 -10.53 -3.08
#